data_63d4f3a2b982e3cec78c27164ace5780
#
_entry.id   63d4f3a2b982e3cec78c27164ace5780
#
_cell.length_a   1.000
_cell.length_b   1.000
_cell.length_c   1.000
_cell.angle_alpha   90.00
_cell.angle_beta   90.00
_cell.angle_gamma   90.00
#
_symmetry.space_group_name_H-M   'P 1'
#
loop_
_entity.id
_entity.type
_entity.pdbx_description
1 polymer ?
#
loop_
_entity_poly.entity_id
_entity_poly.type
_entity_poly.pdbx_seq_one_letter_code
_entity_poly.pdbx_strand_id
1 'polypeptide(L)'
;MPSTFTTNTGIEKPASGEQAGSWGITVNTNSDIIDRAINGVVSLSLVGTSSNLTTSNGATSDGQNKVLLCSGTLAAAHTITILPADAQKVYYVKNDATKIVTFSQGSGATTANIAVGSFAIIYADGNNNVVNLSLSSELGQLKQNGEPVTSSADELNVLDGVTTTLEAADLNLLDGAQPNTVVASKAIVYGASGEVKANTIALGNWTITESGSELKFAYSGTNRFKITSTGATVAEGDVTAFGSA
;
A
#
# COMPACT_ATOMS: atom_id res chain seq x y z
N MET A 1 -12.57 16.03 -52.21
CA MET A 1 -12.93 15.09 -51.11
C MET A 1 -13.07 15.93 -49.85
N PRO A 2 -14.01 15.66 -48.95
CA PRO A 2 -14.14 16.41 -47.72
C PRO A 2 -12.95 16.07 -46.75
N SER A 3 -12.68 16.99 -45.83
CA SER A 3 -11.76 16.76 -44.73
C SER A 3 -12.09 15.47 -43.97
N THR A 4 -11.06 14.83 -43.44
CA THR A 4 -11.20 13.70 -42.49
C THR A 4 -10.56 14.07 -41.12
N PHE A 5 -10.80 13.27 -40.10
CA PHE A 5 -10.32 13.57 -38.73
C PHE A 5 -9.56 12.41 -38.15
N THR A 6 -8.68 12.68 -37.19
CA THR A 6 -8.05 11.64 -36.40
C THR A 6 -9.03 11.11 -35.36
N THR A 7 -9.10 9.77 -35.19
CA THR A 7 -10.06 9.11 -34.29
C THR A 7 -9.88 9.54 -32.82
N ASN A 8 -8.62 9.63 -32.37
CA ASN A 8 -8.35 9.83 -30.94
C ASN A 8 -8.48 11.28 -30.46
N THR A 9 -8.13 12.26 -31.30
CA THR A 9 -8.03 13.67 -30.90
C THR A 9 -8.91 14.61 -31.72
N GLY A 10 -9.51 14.14 -32.82
CA GLY A 10 -10.34 14.95 -33.69
C GLY A 10 -9.57 15.98 -34.52
N ILE A 11 -8.25 15.80 -34.73
CA ILE A 11 -7.42 16.67 -35.58
C ILE A 11 -7.92 16.59 -37.02
N GLU A 12 -8.16 17.71 -37.62
CA GLU A 12 -8.61 17.79 -39.02
C GLU A 12 -7.45 17.52 -39.97
N LYS A 13 -7.72 16.66 -40.97
CA LYS A 13 -6.84 16.38 -42.10
C LYS A 13 -7.51 16.92 -43.36
N PRO A 14 -7.19 18.18 -43.77
CA PRO A 14 -7.78 18.79 -44.95
C PRO A 14 -7.45 17.97 -46.19
N ALA A 15 -8.45 17.86 -47.11
CA ALA A 15 -8.18 17.26 -48.41
C ALA A 15 -7.43 18.23 -49.32
N SER A 16 -6.71 17.68 -50.29
CA SER A 16 -5.94 18.49 -51.24
C SER A 16 -6.85 19.45 -52.00
N GLY A 17 -6.50 20.75 -52.01
CA GLY A 17 -7.25 21.79 -52.65
C GLY A 17 -8.48 22.32 -51.85
N GLU A 18 -8.75 21.76 -50.70
CA GLU A 18 -9.74 22.23 -49.76
C GLU A 18 -9.21 23.39 -48.92
N GLN A 19 -10.09 24.22 -48.37
CA GLN A 19 -9.76 25.31 -47.42
C GLN A 19 -8.92 26.48 -48.01
N ALA A 20 -9.08 26.77 -49.28
CA ALA A 20 -8.47 27.98 -49.84
C ALA A 20 -8.93 29.24 -49.06
N GLY A 21 -7.97 29.94 -48.40
CA GLY A 21 -8.22 31.13 -47.58
C GLY A 21 -8.55 30.83 -46.10
N SER A 22 -8.86 29.60 -45.71
CA SER A 22 -9.16 29.23 -44.32
C SER A 22 -8.14 28.24 -43.71
N TRP A 23 -7.18 27.78 -44.48
CA TRP A 23 -6.17 26.78 -44.04
C TRP A 23 -5.48 27.16 -42.74
N GLY A 24 -5.14 28.44 -42.52
CA GLY A 24 -4.49 28.92 -41.30
C GLY A 24 -5.34 28.70 -40.04
N ILE A 25 -6.69 28.77 -40.15
CA ILE A 25 -7.60 28.53 -39.04
C ILE A 25 -7.53 27.06 -38.64
N THR A 26 -7.58 26.15 -39.61
CA THR A 26 -7.46 24.70 -39.35
C THR A 26 -6.14 24.33 -38.69
N VAL A 27 -5.02 24.90 -39.18
CA VAL A 27 -3.68 24.63 -38.58
C VAL A 27 -3.62 25.11 -37.15
N ASN A 28 -4.14 26.31 -36.86
CA ASN A 28 -4.15 26.86 -35.52
C ASN A 28 -5.03 26.00 -34.58
N THR A 29 -6.23 25.63 -35.00
CA THR A 29 -7.12 24.74 -34.23
C THR A 29 -6.46 23.38 -33.96
N ASN A 30 -5.82 22.81 -34.98
CA ASN A 30 -5.08 21.55 -34.80
C ASN A 30 -3.92 21.68 -33.79
N SER A 31 -3.21 22.80 -33.79
CA SER A 31 -2.16 23.11 -32.83
C SER A 31 -2.71 23.20 -31.40
N ASP A 32 -3.86 23.86 -31.22
CA ASP A 32 -4.55 23.95 -29.93
C ASP A 32 -5.03 22.57 -29.43
N ILE A 33 -5.51 21.72 -30.35
CA ILE A 33 -5.89 20.32 -30.02
C ILE A 33 -4.68 19.51 -29.58
N ILE A 34 -3.55 19.66 -30.26
CA ILE A 34 -2.30 18.96 -29.90
C ILE A 34 -1.80 19.41 -28.53
N ASP A 35 -1.79 20.72 -28.27
CA ASP A 35 -1.37 21.26 -26.97
C ASP A 35 -2.25 20.71 -25.82
N ARG A 36 -3.58 20.73 -26.00
CA ARG A 36 -4.52 20.11 -25.04
C ARG A 36 -4.24 18.63 -24.81
N ALA A 37 -3.96 17.87 -25.88
CA ALA A 37 -3.71 16.44 -25.77
C ALA A 37 -2.38 16.10 -25.05
N ILE A 38 -1.43 17.02 -25.05
CA ILE A 38 -0.13 16.86 -24.41
C ILE A 38 -0.15 17.37 -22.95
N ASN A 39 -0.65 18.60 -22.75
CA ASN A 39 -0.51 19.35 -21.49
C ASN A 39 -1.85 19.86 -20.92
N GLY A 40 -2.97 19.70 -21.63
CA GLY A 40 -4.24 20.28 -21.25
C GLY A 40 -4.79 19.76 -19.92
N VAL A 41 -5.30 20.69 -19.11
CA VAL A 41 -6.00 20.42 -17.85
C VAL A 41 -7.41 21.00 -17.96
N VAL A 42 -8.42 20.24 -17.60
CA VAL A 42 -9.81 20.70 -17.57
C VAL A 42 -10.48 20.36 -16.23
N SER A 43 -11.26 21.32 -15.72
CA SER A 43 -12.13 21.10 -14.56
C SER A 43 -13.53 20.71 -15.03
N LEU A 44 -13.99 19.53 -14.61
CA LEU A 44 -15.31 18.99 -14.91
C LEU A 44 -16.21 19.20 -13.70
N SER A 45 -17.15 20.15 -13.80
CA SER A 45 -18.17 20.38 -12.76
C SER A 45 -19.31 19.38 -12.96
N LEU A 46 -19.35 18.34 -12.14
CA LEU A 46 -20.29 17.24 -12.26
C LEU A 46 -21.62 17.56 -11.58
N VAL A 47 -22.73 17.29 -12.28
CA VAL A 47 -24.11 17.44 -11.80
C VAL A 47 -24.93 16.22 -12.20
N GLY A 48 -25.78 15.73 -11.30
CA GLY A 48 -26.62 14.57 -11.54
C GLY A 48 -25.81 13.25 -11.52
N THR A 49 -26.22 12.28 -12.31
CA THR A 49 -25.68 10.91 -12.29
C THR A 49 -24.86 10.54 -13.51
N SER A 50 -24.88 11.37 -14.58
CA SER A 50 -24.11 11.08 -15.80
C SER A 50 -23.78 12.32 -16.61
N SER A 51 -22.69 12.26 -17.38
CA SER A 51 -22.26 13.25 -18.37
C SER A 51 -21.43 12.60 -19.47
N ASN A 52 -21.20 13.33 -20.57
CA ASN A 52 -20.33 12.89 -21.65
C ASN A 52 -19.03 13.70 -21.65
N LEU A 53 -17.92 13.02 -21.84
CA LEU A 53 -16.62 13.61 -22.12
C LEU A 53 -16.34 13.46 -23.61
N THR A 54 -16.64 14.51 -24.37
CA THR A 54 -16.61 14.44 -25.82
C THR A 54 -15.31 14.96 -26.40
N THR A 55 -14.78 14.25 -27.40
CA THR A 55 -13.73 14.72 -28.31
C THR A 55 -14.38 15.14 -29.63
N SER A 56 -14.36 16.44 -29.89
CA SER A 56 -14.97 17.01 -31.10
C SER A 56 -14.00 16.98 -32.27
N ASN A 57 -14.53 16.74 -33.47
CA ASN A 57 -13.78 16.79 -34.72
C ASN A 57 -13.57 18.23 -35.19
N GLY A 58 -12.29 18.60 -35.43
CA GLY A 58 -11.93 19.93 -35.94
C GLY A 58 -12.23 21.10 -35.02
N ALA A 59 -12.46 20.83 -33.73
CA ALA A 59 -12.72 21.85 -32.71
C ALA A 59 -12.15 21.43 -31.36
N THR A 60 -11.83 22.38 -30.50
CA THR A 60 -11.40 22.12 -29.13
C THR A 60 -12.57 21.61 -28.28
N SER A 61 -12.30 20.64 -27.40
CA SER A 61 -13.27 20.03 -26.49
C SER A 61 -12.62 19.44 -25.26
N ASP A 62 -13.41 19.14 -24.23
CA ASP A 62 -12.89 18.68 -22.93
C ASP A 62 -12.22 17.31 -23.00
N GLY A 63 -12.73 16.41 -23.86
CA GLY A 63 -12.17 15.08 -24.06
C GLY A 63 -10.80 15.04 -24.73
N GLN A 64 -10.26 16.18 -25.16
CA GLN A 64 -8.90 16.29 -25.67
C GLN A 64 -7.86 16.54 -24.59
N ASN A 65 -8.27 17.02 -23.41
CA ASN A 65 -7.33 17.33 -22.32
C ASN A 65 -6.70 16.07 -21.72
N LYS A 66 -5.48 16.21 -21.23
CA LYS A 66 -4.73 15.14 -20.62
C LYS A 66 -5.12 14.91 -19.16
N VAL A 67 -5.41 15.97 -18.43
CA VAL A 67 -5.72 15.95 -17.00
C VAL A 67 -7.18 16.38 -16.79
N LEU A 68 -7.92 15.59 -16.04
CA LEU A 68 -9.32 15.80 -15.71
C LEU A 68 -9.47 16.00 -14.20
N LEU A 69 -9.95 17.18 -13.79
CA LEU A 69 -10.25 17.49 -12.39
C LEU A 69 -11.76 17.43 -12.20
N CYS A 70 -12.27 16.34 -11.66
CA CYS A 70 -13.69 16.12 -11.41
C CYS A 70 -14.08 16.75 -10.07
N SER A 71 -15.08 17.64 -10.07
CA SER A 71 -15.60 18.30 -8.87
C SER A 71 -17.12 18.33 -8.88
N GLY A 72 -17.74 18.48 -7.71
CA GLY A 72 -19.20 18.64 -7.59
C GLY A 72 -19.76 17.99 -6.32
N THR A 73 -20.88 18.51 -5.85
CA THR A 73 -21.65 17.92 -4.75
C THR A 73 -22.72 16.99 -5.34
N LEU A 74 -22.44 15.69 -5.30
CA LEU A 74 -23.27 14.67 -5.94
C LEU A 74 -24.11 13.92 -4.90
N ALA A 75 -25.37 13.59 -5.26
CA ALA A 75 -26.25 12.77 -4.43
C ALA A 75 -25.93 11.26 -4.56
N ALA A 76 -25.44 10.82 -5.73
CA ALA A 76 -25.08 9.45 -6.05
C ALA A 76 -23.79 9.40 -6.88
N ALA A 77 -23.27 8.20 -7.16
CA ALA A 77 -22.16 8.01 -8.07
C ALA A 77 -22.47 8.61 -9.45
N HIS A 78 -21.45 9.15 -10.11
CA HIS A 78 -21.58 9.82 -11.41
C HIS A 78 -20.80 9.06 -12.48
N THR A 79 -21.43 8.79 -13.62
CA THR A 79 -20.77 8.14 -14.76
C THR A 79 -20.42 9.15 -15.85
N ILE A 80 -19.16 9.20 -16.23
CA ILE A 80 -18.65 9.98 -17.37
C ILE A 80 -18.44 9.01 -18.53
N THR A 81 -19.16 9.22 -19.65
CA THR A 81 -18.99 8.43 -20.85
C THR A 81 -18.02 9.13 -21.81
N ILE A 82 -16.93 8.46 -22.14
CA ILE A 82 -15.92 8.93 -23.10
C ILE A 82 -16.45 8.75 -24.52
N LEU A 83 -16.44 9.82 -25.30
CA LEU A 83 -16.89 9.85 -26.70
C LEU A 83 -15.83 10.48 -27.62
N PRO A 84 -15.69 9.96 -28.88
CA PRO A 84 -16.38 8.81 -29.45
C PRO A 84 -15.92 7.48 -28.81
N ALA A 85 -16.75 6.44 -28.94
CA ALA A 85 -16.52 5.15 -28.28
C ALA A 85 -15.36 4.33 -28.87
N ASP A 86 -14.82 4.72 -30.01
CA ASP A 86 -13.66 4.12 -30.68
C ASP A 86 -12.35 4.88 -30.44
N ALA A 87 -12.39 5.99 -29.67
CA ALA A 87 -11.19 6.76 -29.37
C ALA A 87 -10.32 6.10 -28.28
N GLN A 88 -9.04 5.92 -28.58
CA GLN A 88 -8.04 5.49 -27.59
C GLN A 88 -7.51 6.69 -26.84
N LYS A 89 -7.62 6.66 -25.51
CA LYS A 89 -7.30 7.80 -24.62
C LYS A 89 -6.57 7.34 -23.37
N VAL A 90 -5.65 8.17 -22.90
CA VAL A 90 -5.07 8.06 -21.56
C VAL A 90 -5.32 9.36 -20.83
N TYR A 91 -5.92 9.28 -19.65
CA TYR A 91 -6.23 10.43 -18.80
C TYR A 91 -5.60 10.28 -17.42
N TYR A 92 -5.15 11.40 -16.87
CA TYR A 92 -4.86 11.58 -15.47
C TYR A 92 -6.09 12.20 -14.80
N VAL A 93 -6.69 11.49 -13.86
CA VAL A 93 -7.96 11.90 -13.26
C VAL A 93 -7.80 12.18 -11.79
N LYS A 94 -8.28 13.31 -11.30
CA LYS A 94 -8.47 13.62 -9.90
C LYS A 94 -9.97 13.69 -9.61
N ASN A 95 -10.43 12.94 -8.61
CA ASN A 95 -11.82 13.00 -8.16
C ASN A 95 -11.93 13.79 -6.85
N ASP A 96 -12.26 15.07 -6.95
CA ASP A 96 -12.59 15.95 -5.82
C ASP A 96 -14.12 16.13 -5.66
N ALA A 97 -14.94 15.34 -6.36
CA ALA A 97 -16.38 15.28 -6.14
C ALA A 97 -16.72 14.50 -4.87
N THR A 98 -17.95 14.66 -4.34
CA THR A 98 -18.39 14.02 -3.08
C THR A 98 -18.79 12.55 -3.22
N LYS A 99 -18.76 11.97 -4.43
CA LYS A 99 -19.10 10.57 -4.72
C LYS A 99 -18.11 9.96 -5.69
N ILE A 100 -18.18 8.62 -5.84
CA ILE A 100 -17.41 7.89 -6.84
C ILE A 100 -17.73 8.42 -8.23
N VAL A 101 -16.68 8.64 -9.03
CA VAL A 101 -16.79 8.94 -10.46
C VAL A 101 -16.37 7.71 -11.25
N THR A 102 -17.26 7.24 -12.12
CA THR A 102 -17.04 6.08 -12.98
C THR A 102 -16.80 6.56 -14.41
N PHE A 103 -15.70 6.12 -15.03
CA PHE A 103 -15.48 6.35 -16.46
C PHE A 103 -15.88 5.11 -17.25
N SER A 104 -16.64 5.32 -18.31
CA SER A 104 -17.08 4.29 -19.26
C SER A 104 -16.82 4.72 -20.69
N GLN A 105 -16.79 3.76 -21.63
CA GLN A 105 -16.72 4.02 -23.06
C GLN A 105 -17.79 3.19 -23.75
N GLY A 106 -18.84 3.87 -24.25
CA GLY A 106 -19.98 3.19 -24.85
C GLY A 106 -20.74 2.29 -23.86
N SER A 107 -21.18 1.14 -24.34
CA SER A 107 -21.89 0.11 -23.56
C SER A 107 -20.93 -0.97 -23.02
N GLY A 108 -19.66 -0.65 -22.81
CA GLY A 108 -18.61 -1.59 -22.49
C GLY A 108 -18.73 -2.24 -21.13
N ALA A 109 -18.14 -3.43 -21.02
CA ALA A 109 -18.17 -4.25 -19.82
C ALA A 109 -17.20 -3.77 -18.74
N THR A 110 -16.11 -3.07 -19.13
CA THR A 110 -15.08 -2.62 -18.19
C THR A 110 -15.16 -1.12 -17.99
N THR A 111 -15.28 -0.69 -16.74
CA THR A 111 -15.32 0.71 -16.32
C THR A 111 -14.26 1.00 -15.27
N ALA A 112 -13.78 2.24 -15.22
CA ALA A 112 -12.82 2.68 -14.21
C ALA A 112 -13.53 3.49 -13.12
N ASN A 113 -13.56 2.99 -11.89
CA ASN A 113 -14.10 3.65 -10.72
C ASN A 113 -13.01 4.43 -9.99
N ILE A 114 -13.22 5.73 -9.77
CA ILE A 114 -12.30 6.61 -9.06
C ILE A 114 -12.95 7.01 -7.74
N ALA A 115 -12.36 6.59 -6.63
CA ALA A 115 -12.86 6.90 -5.30
C ALA A 115 -12.75 8.41 -4.98
N VAL A 116 -13.55 8.87 -4.03
CA VAL A 116 -13.52 10.27 -3.54
C VAL A 116 -12.11 10.62 -3.05
N GLY A 117 -11.59 11.78 -3.44
CA GLY A 117 -10.27 12.25 -3.07
C GLY A 117 -9.10 11.55 -3.78
N SER A 118 -9.37 10.54 -4.60
CA SER A 118 -8.33 9.75 -5.26
C SER A 118 -7.85 10.37 -6.58
N PHE A 119 -6.60 10.01 -6.93
CA PHE A 119 -6.01 10.26 -8.24
C PHE A 119 -5.86 8.93 -8.97
N ALA A 120 -6.11 8.91 -10.28
CA ALA A 120 -5.97 7.73 -11.10
C ALA A 120 -5.41 8.03 -12.49
N ILE A 121 -4.73 7.05 -13.07
CA ILE A 121 -4.42 7.00 -14.49
C ILE A 121 -5.38 6.00 -15.11
N ILE A 122 -6.16 6.42 -16.07
CA ILE A 122 -7.09 5.55 -16.80
C ILE A 122 -6.75 5.51 -18.28
N TYR A 123 -7.06 4.40 -18.95
CA TYR A 123 -7.03 4.37 -20.41
C TYR A 123 -8.32 3.77 -20.97
N ALA A 124 -8.83 4.38 -22.03
CA ALA A 124 -9.89 3.86 -22.88
C ALA A 124 -9.26 3.19 -24.11
N ASP A 125 -9.63 1.93 -24.38
CA ASP A 125 -8.98 1.11 -25.42
C ASP A 125 -9.55 1.33 -26.84
N GLY A 126 -10.62 2.13 -26.98
CA GLY A 126 -11.33 2.29 -28.23
C GLY A 126 -12.21 1.09 -28.60
N ASN A 127 -12.42 0.17 -27.67
CA ASN A 127 -13.25 -1.03 -27.83
C ASN A 127 -14.20 -1.20 -26.63
N ASN A 128 -14.79 -0.11 -26.20
CA ASN A 128 -15.74 -0.02 -25.10
C ASN A 128 -15.20 -0.34 -23.71
N ASN A 129 -13.89 -0.38 -23.48
CA ASN A 129 -13.34 -0.63 -22.17
C ASN A 129 -12.58 0.59 -21.63
N VAL A 130 -12.74 0.87 -20.34
CA VAL A 130 -11.92 1.82 -19.60
C VAL A 130 -11.27 1.11 -18.44
N VAL A 131 -9.94 1.12 -18.42
CA VAL A 131 -9.13 0.44 -17.42
C VAL A 131 -8.46 1.46 -16.50
N ASN A 132 -8.52 1.24 -15.20
CA ASN A 132 -7.79 2.01 -14.20
C ASN A 132 -6.39 1.39 -14.04
N LEU A 133 -5.36 2.15 -14.45
CA LEU A 133 -3.95 1.77 -14.35
C LEU A 133 -3.29 2.22 -13.04
N SER A 134 -4.03 2.96 -12.21
CA SER A 134 -3.44 3.42 -10.96
C SER A 134 -3.13 2.24 -10.04
N LEU A 135 -1.94 2.26 -9.52
CA LEU A 135 -1.41 1.30 -8.56
C LEU A 135 -2.23 1.21 -7.26
N SER A 136 -3.21 2.11 -7.06
CA SER A 136 -4.03 2.16 -5.83
C SER A 136 -4.97 0.97 -5.64
N SER A 137 -5.34 0.23 -6.71
CA SER A 137 -6.07 -1.03 -6.56
C SER A 137 -5.15 -2.23 -6.28
N GLU A 138 -3.85 -2.08 -6.55
CA GLU A 138 -2.83 -3.10 -6.36
C GLU A 138 -1.88 -2.77 -5.17
N LEU A 139 -1.86 -1.52 -4.68
CA LEU A 139 -1.14 -1.15 -3.45
C LEU A 139 -1.79 -1.71 -2.17
N GLY A 140 -2.93 -2.40 -2.29
CA GLY A 140 -3.37 -3.32 -1.24
C GLY A 140 -2.43 -4.52 -1.07
N GLN A 141 -1.50 -4.73 -2.01
CA GLN A 141 -0.45 -5.74 -1.92
C GLN A 141 0.86 -5.20 -2.51
N LEU A 142 1.73 -4.69 -1.64
CA LEU A 142 3.12 -4.49 -2.01
C LEU A 142 3.70 -5.86 -2.38
N LYS A 143 4.13 -6.03 -3.64
CA LYS A 143 4.79 -7.25 -4.11
C LYS A 143 6.29 -7.03 -4.20
N GLN A 144 7.06 -7.94 -3.67
CA GLN A 144 8.50 -8.00 -3.87
C GLN A 144 8.85 -9.30 -4.58
N ASN A 145 9.49 -9.20 -5.75
CA ASN A 145 9.80 -10.36 -6.62
C ASN A 145 8.58 -11.21 -7.01
N GLY A 146 7.40 -10.57 -7.18
CA GLY A 146 6.16 -11.26 -7.55
C GLY A 146 5.36 -11.83 -6.39
N GLU A 147 5.92 -11.89 -5.19
CA GLU A 147 5.24 -12.36 -3.98
C GLU A 147 4.59 -11.19 -3.21
N PRO A 148 3.36 -11.34 -2.74
CA PRO A 148 2.68 -10.30 -1.98
C PRO A 148 3.31 -10.12 -0.60
N VAL A 149 3.59 -8.87 -0.21
CA VAL A 149 3.86 -8.52 1.18
C VAL A 149 2.51 -8.49 1.91
N THR A 150 2.28 -9.45 2.79
CA THR A 150 1.00 -9.60 3.51
C THR A 150 0.94 -8.80 4.81
N SER A 151 2.07 -8.19 5.22
CA SER A 151 2.12 -7.36 6.42
C SER A 151 1.28 -6.09 6.25
N SER A 152 0.50 -5.75 7.25
CA SER A 152 -0.22 -4.48 7.34
C SER A 152 0.74 -3.30 7.52
N ALA A 153 0.27 -2.08 7.26
CA ALA A 153 1.07 -0.88 7.51
C ALA A 153 1.49 -0.77 8.99
N ASP A 154 0.61 -1.14 9.92
CA ASP A 154 0.91 -1.11 11.35
C ASP A 154 1.99 -2.13 11.72
N GLU A 155 1.98 -3.33 11.15
CA GLU A 155 3.02 -4.34 11.36
C GLU A 155 4.37 -3.92 10.76
N LEU A 156 4.38 -3.23 9.61
CA LEU A 156 5.61 -2.68 9.04
C LEU A 156 6.13 -1.49 9.87
N ASN A 157 5.24 -0.66 10.41
CA ASN A 157 5.60 0.50 11.22
C ASN A 157 6.17 0.12 12.60
N VAL A 158 5.98 -1.11 13.09
CA VAL A 158 6.66 -1.61 14.30
C VAL A 158 8.19 -1.54 14.17
N LEU A 159 8.70 -1.58 12.95
CA LEU A 159 10.13 -1.45 12.65
C LEU A 159 10.57 0.01 12.44
N ASP A 160 9.63 0.97 12.44
CA ASP A 160 9.94 2.40 12.36
C ASP A 160 10.70 2.84 13.63
N GLY A 161 11.78 3.58 13.45
CA GLY A 161 12.65 4.02 14.55
C GLY A 161 13.76 3.02 14.93
N VAL A 162 13.87 1.87 14.30
CA VAL A 162 15.03 0.99 14.43
C VAL A 162 16.22 1.66 13.75
N THR A 163 17.14 2.23 14.55
CA THR A 163 18.30 3.00 14.05
C THR A 163 19.54 2.14 13.77
N THR A 164 19.48 0.85 14.14
CA THR A 164 20.56 -0.13 13.93
C THR A 164 20.11 -1.17 12.91
N THR A 165 21.05 -1.85 12.28
CA THR A 165 20.75 -2.97 11.39
C THR A 165 20.00 -4.06 12.16
N LEU A 166 18.78 -4.37 11.77
CA LEU A 166 18.02 -5.51 12.26
C LEU A 166 18.23 -6.67 11.27
N GLU A 167 18.90 -7.72 11.72
CA GLU A 167 19.16 -8.89 10.89
C GLU A 167 18.09 -9.97 11.09
N ALA A 168 17.98 -10.90 10.13
CA ALA A 168 17.07 -12.05 10.25
C ALA A 168 17.34 -12.88 11.51
N ALA A 169 18.61 -12.91 11.97
CA ALA A 169 19.00 -13.58 13.20
C ALA A 169 18.35 -12.96 14.45
N ASP A 170 18.22 -11.62 14.49
CA ASP A 170 17.59 -10.90 15.61
C ASP A 170 16.09 -11.19 15.68
N LEU A 171 15.42 -11.22 14.53
CA LEU A 171 14.00 -11.57 14.44
C LEU A 171 13.77 -13.03 14.82
N ASN A 172 14.65 -13.93 14.40
CA ASN A 172 14.57 -15.36 14.75
C ASN A 172 14.73 -15.62 16.25
N LEU A 173 15.40 -14.73 17.00
CA LEU A 173 15.46 -14.82 18.46
C LEU A 173 14.10 -14.55 19.11
N LEU A 174 13.27 -13.72 18.50
CA LEU A 174 11.93 -13.39 18.99
C LEU A 174 10.88 -14.42 18.54
N ASP A 175 11.09 -15.06 17.38
CA ASP A 175 10.16 -16.06 16.86
C ASP A 175 10.05 -17.27 17.79
N GLY A 176 8.83 -17.57 18.26
CA GLY A 176 8.55 -18.62 19.22
C GLY A 176 8.99 -18.31 20.66
N ALA A 177 9.49 -17.11 20.97
CA ALA A 177 9.70 -16.66 22.35
C ALA A 177 8.32 -16.52 23.04
N GLN A 178 8.23 -16.98 24.28
CA GLN A 178 6.98 -16.97 25.04
C GLN A 178 7.13 -16.17 26.33
N PRO A 179 6.15 -15.34 26.70
CA PRO A 179 6.15 -14.65 27.98
C PRO A 179 6.28 -15.63 29.14
N ASN A 180 7.07 -15.25 30.14
CA ASN A 180 7.26 -16.01 31.37
C ASN A 180 7.83 -17.43 31.15
N THR A 181 8.48 -17.70 30.01
CA THR A 181 9.05 -19.01 29.69
C THR A 181 10.41 -18.84 29.04
N VAL A 182 11.41 -19.60 29.50
CA VAL A 182 12.71 -19.67 28.83
C VAL A 182 12.63 -20.72 27.73
N VAL A 183 12.67 -20.27 26.48
CA VAL A 183 12.73 -21.12 25.29
C VAL A 183 14.17 -21.17 24.80
N ALA A 184 14.69 -22.38 24.57
CA ALA A 184 16.07 -22.57 24.13
C ALA A 184 16.36 -21.79 22.82
N SER A 185 17.50 -21.09 22.80
CA SER A 185 17.95 -20.27 21.65
C SER A 185 16.97 -19.13 21.23
N LYS A 186 16.15 -18.67 22.18
CA LYS A 186 15.22 -17.55 21.96
C LYS A 186 15.46 -16.42 22.95
N ALA A 187 14.95 -15.25 22.65
CA ALA A 187 14.95 -14.12 23.58
C ALA A 187 14.11 -14.45 24.82
N ILE A 188 14.50 -13.92 25.96
CA ILE A 188 13.72 -14.04 27.17
C ILE A 188 12.68 -12.92 27.18
N VAL A 189 11.41 -13.30 27.22
CA VAL A 189 10.27 -12.39 27.34
C VAL A 189 9.75 -12.48 28.77
N TYR A 190 9.72 -11.36 29.48
CA TYR A 190 9.18 -11.29 30.83
C TYR A 190 7.67 -11.51 30.83
N GLY A 191 7.17 -12.14 31.89
CA GLY A 191 5.74 -12.20 32.16
C GLY A 191 5.14 -10.83 32.53
N ALA A 192 3.82 -10.78 32.68
CA ALA A 192 3.09 -9.52 32.97
C ALA A 192 3.51 -8.83 34.26
N SER A 193 4.04 -9.59 35.25
CA SER A 193 4.56 -9.09 36.51
C SER A 193 6.09 -8.92 36.53
N GLY A 194 6.73 -9.04 35.36
CA GLY A 194 8.19 -8.91 35.22
C GLY A 194 8.98 -10.17 35.63
N GLU A 195 8.32 -11.33 35.70
CA GLU A 195 8.91 -12.60 36.05
C GLU A 195 9.42 -13.40 34.84
N VAL A 196 10.42 -14.28 35.09
CA VAL A 196 10.89 -15.31 34.16
C VAL A 196 10.82 -16.65 34.87
N LYS A 197 10.14 -17.62 34.29
CA LYS A 197 10.14 -19.02 34.78
C LYS A 197 11.24 -19.81 34.10
N ALA A 198 12.23 -20.18 34.89
CA ALA A 198 13.31 -21.05 34.47
C ALA A 198 13.44 -22.22 35.48
N ASN A 199 13.55 -23.45 35.00
CA ASN A 199 13.75 -24.60 35.84
C ASN A 199 15.18 -24.63 36.38
N THR A 200 16.13 -24.07 35.63
CA THR A 200 17.56 -24.01 36.00
C THR A 200 18.15 -22.68 35.54
N ILE A 201 18.91 -22.04 36.41
CA ILE A 201 19.78 -20.91 36.08
C ILE A 201 21.22 -21.41 36.16
N ALA A 202 21.96 -21.40 35.06
CA ALA A 202 23.36 -21.79 35.01
C ALA A 202 24.26 -20.55 35.05
N LEU A 203 25.21 -20.55 35.99
CA LEU A 203 26.18 -19.48 36.22
C LEU A 203 27.61 -20.08 36.19
N GLY A 204 28.08 -20.40 34.99
CA GLY A 204 29.32 -21.14 34.82
C GLY A 204 29.20 -22.55 35.39
N ASN A 205 30.05 -22.88 36.43
CA ASN A 205 30.00 -24.16 37.11
C ASN A 205 28.89 -24.25 38.18
N TRP A 206 28.23 -23.13 38.50
CA TRP A 206 27.12 -23.12 39.45
C TRP A 206 25.79 -23.25 38.73
N THR A 207 24.86 -23.95 39.35
CA THR A 207 23.47 -24.01 38.92
C THR A 207 22.52 -23.73 40.07
N ILE A 208 21.41 -23.03 39.80
CA ILE A 208 20.29 -22.90 40.70
C ILE A 208 19.11 -23.62 40.00
N THR A 209 18.60 -24.65 40.68
CA THR A 209 17.56 -25.51 40.08
C THR A 209 16.44 -25.77 41.08
N GLU A 210 15.17 -25.67 40.64
CA GLU A 210 14.04 -26.21 41.37
C GLU A 210 13.83 -27.67 40.93
N SER A 211 13.87 -28.59 41.86
CA SER A 211 13.63 -30.02 41.59
C SER A 211 13.10 -30.72 42.84
N GLY A 212 11.96 -31.41 42.73
CA GLY A 212 11.35 -32.16 43.82
C GLY A 212 10.91 -31.26 44.99
N SER A 213 10.41 -30.08 44.71
CA SER A 213 9.99 -29.05 45.69
C SER A 213 11.17 -28.54 46.57
N GLU A 214 12.39 -28.60 46.04
CA GLU A 214 13.59 -28.08 46.66
C GLU A 214 14.28 -27.09 45.71
N LEU A 215 14.71 -25.94 46.24
CA LEU A 215 15.60 -25.00 45.52
C LEU A 215 17.03 -25.43 45.83
N LYS A 216 17.78 -25.83 44.81
CA LYS A 216 19.14 -26.41 44.90
C LYS A 216 20.16 -25.47 44.31
N PHE A 217 21.27 -25.30 44.99
CA PHE A 217 22.47 -24.62 44.52
C PHE A 217 23.56 -25.69 44.36
N ALA A 218 24.00 -25.94 43.14
CA ALA A 218 25.00 -26.97 42.86
C ALA A 218 26.23 -26.35 42.18
N TYR A 219 27.42 -26.94 42.47
CA TYR A 219 28.66 -26.64 41.79
C TYR A 219 29.18 -27.90 41.09
N SER A 220 29.40 -27.78 39.78
CA SER A 220 29.84 -28.90 38.93
C SER A 220 28.96 -30.15 39.11
N GLY A 221 27.63 -29.97 39.17
CA GLY A 221 26.65 -31.03 39.32
C GLY A 221 26.44 -31.56 40.73
N THR A 222 27.25 -31.15 41.72
CA THR A 222 27.12 -31.55 43.12
C THR A 222 26.33 -30.47 43.90
N ASN A 223 25.21 -30.85 44.55
CA ASN A 223 24.48 -29.93 45.41
C ASN A 223 25.37 -29.46 46.57
N ARG A 224 25.42 -28.16 46.79
CA ARG A 224 26.18 -27.55 47.90
C ARG A 224 25.26 -26.97 48.95
N PHE A 225 24.10 -26.50 48.53
CA PHE A 225 23.11 -25.90 49.41
C PHE A 225 21.71 -26.11 48.81
N LYS A 226 20.73 -26.36 49.67
CA LYS A 226 19.31 -26.42 49.24
C LYS A 226 18.38 -25.85 50.30
N ILE A 227 17.22 -25.39 49.82
CA ILE A 227 16.08 -24.95 50.63
C ILE A 227 14.92 -25.88 50.27
N THR A 228 14.31 -26.49 51.28
CA THR A 228 13.12 -27.35 51.09
C THR A 228 11.83 -26.47 51.03
N SER A 229 10.74 -27.04 50.54
CA SER A 229 9.41 -26.35 50.54
C SER A 229 8.90 -26.02 51.93
N THR A 230 9.42 -26.69 52.99
CA THR A 230 9.11 -26.40 54.40
C THR A 230 10.01 -25.32 55.01
N GLY A 231 10.92 -24.74 54.22
CA GLY A 231 11.85 -23.69 54.67
C GLY A 231 13.10 -24.22 55.37
N ALA A 232 13.29 -25.55 55.49
CA ALA A 232 14.52 -26.10 56.01
C ALA A 232 15.69 -25.88 55.04
N THR A 233 16.85 -25.46 55.55
CA THR A 233 18.09 -25.28 54.78
C THR A 233 19.03 -26.45 55.05
N VAL A 234 19.64 -27.00 54.00
CA VAL A 234 20.61 -28.09 54.11
C VAL A 234 21.85 -27.70 53.31
N ALA A 235 23.02 -27.75 53.95
CA ALA A 235 24.31 -27.55 53.30
C ALA A 235 25.10 -28.87 53.30
N GLU A 236 25.81 -29.15 52.20
CA GLU A 236 26.79 -30.26 52.13
C GLU A 236 28.16 -29.73 52.55
N GLY A 237 28.40 -29.64 53.85
CA GLY A 237 29.66 -29.17 54.45
C GLY A 237 29.40 -28.17 55.57
N ASP A 238 30.44 -27.64 56.13
CA ASP A 238 30.41 -26.77 57.31
C ASP A 238 29.76 -25.41 56.90
N VAL A 239 28.74 -24.94 57.65
CA VAL A 239 28.20 -23.61 57.59
C VAL A 239 28.92 -22.76 58.62
N THR A 240 29.79 -21.88 58.18
CA THR A 240 30.46 -20.93 59.08
C THR A 240 29.54 -19.69 59.20
N ALA A 241 28.88 -19.56 60.34
CA ALA A 241 28.13 -18.33 60.68
C ALA A 241 29.11 -17.34 61.34
N PHE A 242 29.15 -16.11 60.83
CA PHE A 242 30.03 -15.04 61.33
C PHE A 242 31.56 -15.29 61.20
N GLY A 243 31.97 -16.07 60.19
CA GLY A 243 33.37 -16.15 59.85
C GLY A 243 33.91 -14.87 59.27
N SER A 244 35.02 -14.36 59.75
CA SER A 244 35.79 -13.35 59.01
C SER A 244 36.36 -14.00 57.76
N ALA A 245 36.21 -13.32 56.64
CA ALA A 245 36.79 -13.69 55.38
C ALA A 245 38.31 -13.64 55.42
#